data_fb9821edfd9b6b96c99aad9a70ff577a
#
_entry.id   fb9821edfd9b6b96c99aad9a70ff577a
#
_cell.length_a   1.000
_cell.length_b   1.000
_cell.length_c   1.000
_cell.angle_alpha   90.00
_cell.angle_beta   90.00
_cell.angle_gamma   90.00
#
_symmetry.space_group_name_H-M   'P 1'
#
loop_
_entity.id
_entity.type
_entity.pdbx_description
1 polymer ?
#
loop_
_entity_poly.entity_id
_entity_poly.type
_entity_poly.pdbx_seq_one_letter_code
_entity_poly.pdbx_strand_id
1 'polypeptide(L)'
;KIIKDMFVRRELIKISEETSDSAKQTELDQSGEDIIETSEKKLFSLAEKGSSRALIAFDDAMRQTIEMATNAFKNEGGIVGVPTGLRDLDDKLGGLHKSDLIIIAGRPSMGKTSLATNIAYNAAKHIQDTGKKSSILFFSLEMSSEQLSTRIISEQARISSNYIRKGQISEDQFDRFLETSKNLTELPLFIDETPAISIAAMGTRARRIKRLEGLDMIVVDYIQLMRGITNNKDGRVQEISQITQGLKAIAKELAIPVVALSQLSRQVEQRDDHKPLLSDLRESGSIEQDSDVVMFVYREGYYLGRKEPQQATVEHAEWQAKMNEVGHLAQILIQKQRHGPIGTVTLEFEEQFTKFKDTQLS
;
A
#
# COMPACT_ATOMS: atom_id res chain seq x y z
N LYS A 1 18.18 -12.61 -31.76
CA LYS A 1 18.85 -12.27 -30.47
C LYS A 1 19.92 -11.21 -30.69
N ILE A 2 20.86 -11.39 -31.62
CA ILE A 2 21.98 -10.47 -31.94
C ILE A 2 21.46 -9.10 -32.39
N ILE A 3 20.50 -9.00 -33.29
CA ILE A 3 19.93 -7.72 -33.77
C ILE A 3 19.32 -6.91 -32.63
N LYS A 4 18.60 -7.57 -31.70
CA LYS A 4 17.98 -6.93 -30.53
C LYS A 4 19.05 -6.41 -29.57
N ASP A 5 20.11 -7.17 -29.33
CA ASP A 5 21.25 -6.76 -28.51
C ASP A 5 21.97 -5.54 -29.10
N MET A 6 22.21 -5.56 -30.41
CA MET A 6 22.82 -4.42 -31.10
C MET A 6 21.94 -3.17 -31.10
N PHE A 7 20.62 -3.31 -31.17
CA PHE A 7 19.68 -2.19 -31.01
C PHE A 7 19.78 -1.60 -29.61
N VAL A 8 19.70 -2.43 -28.56
CA VAL A 8 19.80 -1.98 -27.16
C VAL A 8 21.13 -1.27 -26.92
N ARG A 9 22.26 -1.79 -27.44
CA ARG A 9 23.58 -1.14 -27.30
C ARG A 9 23.63 0.23 -27.96
N ARG A 10 23.05 0.40 -29.14
CA ARG A 10 22.97 1.69 -29.84
C ARG A 10 22.13 2.70 -29.07
N GLU A 11 20.97 2.29 -28.58
CA GLU A 11 20.13 3.17 -27.75
C GLU A 11 20.80 3.55 -26.44
N LEU A 12 21.55 2.65 -25.78
CA LEU A 12 22.33 2.95 -24.61
C LEU A 12 23.44 4.00 -24.89
N ILE A 13 24.13 3.88 -26.01
CA ILE A 13 25.14 4.86 -26.42
C ILE A 13 24.48 6.24 -26.60
N LYS A 14 23.35 6.30 -27.31
CA LYS A 14 22.60 7.52 -27.55
C LYS A 14 22.13 8.18 -26.23
N ILE A 15 21.57 7.40 -25.31
CA ILE A 15 21.14 7.90 -24.00
C ILE A 15 22.33 8.45 -23.20
N SER A 16 23.48 7.77 -23.26
CA SER A 16 24.70 8.19 -22.57
C SER A 16 25.26 9.52 -23.14
N GLU A 17 25.25 9.68 -24.47
CA GLU A 17 25.67 10.92 -25.15
C GLU A 17 24.71 12.07 -24.78
N GLU A 18 23.42 11.88 -24.88
CA GLU A 18 22.41 12.88 -24.51
C GLU A 18 22.51 13.29 -23.03
N THR A 19 22.73 12.32 -22.13
CA THR A 19 22.93 12.58 -20.69
C THR A 19 24.22 13.36 -20.44
N SER A 20 25.32 12.98 -21.12
CA SER A 20 26.60 13.68 -21.03
C SER A 20 26.52 15.13 -21.53
N ASP A 21 25.80 15.34 -22.63
CA ASP A 21 25.64 16.67 -23.21
C ASP A 21 24.75 17.55 -22.34
N SER A 22 23.66 17.04 -21.80
CA SER A 22 22.82 17.75 -20.82
C SER A 22 23.61 18.10 -19.54
N ALA A 23 24.48 17.22 -19.07
CA ALA A 23 25.28 17.45 -17.88
C ALA A 23 26.40 18.49 -18.09
N LYS A 24 26.84 18.72 -19.34
CA LYS A 24 27.82 19.74 -19.70
C LYS A 24 27.21 21.12 -19.93
N GLN A 25 25.92 21.18 -20.26
CA GLN A 25 25.19 22.43 -20.45
C GLN A 25 24.90 23.03 -19.08
N THR A 26 25.46 24.21 -18.82
CA THR A 26 25.26 24.97 -17.57
C THR A 26 24.06 25.93 -17.68
N GLU A 27 22.98 25.50 -18.34
CA GLU A 27 21.78 26.31 -18.38
C GLU A 27 21.06 26.25 -17.02
N LEU A 28 20.71 27.43 -16.49
CA LEU A 28 20.11 27.63 -15.17
C LEU A 28 18.72 27.01 -15.02
N ASP A 29 18.12 26.53 -16.10
CA ASP A 29 16.75 26.02 -16.13
C ASP A 29 16.63 24.48 -15.92
N GLN A 30 17.75 23.74 -15.87
CA GLN A 30 17.74 22.29 -15.71
C GLN A 30 18.61 21.86 -14.54
N SER A 31 18.00 21.33 -13.48
CA SER A 31 18.73 20.82 -12.32
C SER A 31 19.39 19.47 -12.62
N GLY A 32 20.46 19.12 -11.87
CA GLY A 32 21.06 17.80 -11.97
C GLY A 32 20.08 16.66 -11.70
N GLU A 33 19.08 16.89 -10.85
CA GLU A 33 18.00 15.95 -10.57
C GLU A 33 17.10 15.72 -11.78
N ASP A 34 16.77 16.77 -12.55
CA ASP A 34 15.98 16.66 -13.77
C ASP A 34 16.71 15.85 -14.87
N ILE A 35 18.04 15.99 -14.94
CA ILE A 35 18.89 15.22 -15.87
C ILE A 35 18.86 13.73 -15.48
N ILE A 36 18.99 13.42 -14.19
CA ILE A 36 18.90 12.05 -13.68
C ILE A 36 17.53 11.46 -13.99
N GLU A 37 16.43 12.15 -13.66
CA GLU A 37 15.07 11.69 -13.92
C GLU A 37 14.80 11.42 -15.41
N THR A 38 15.30 12.33 -16.28
CA THR A 38 15.16 12.17 -17.74
C THR A 38 15.93 10.96 -18.24
N SER A 39 17.14 10.73 -17.73
CA SER A 39 17.97 9.60 -18.11
C SER A 39 17.37 8.28 -17.63
N GLU A 40 16.87 8.23 -16.39
CA GLU A 40 16.14 7.08 -15.86
C GLU A 40 14.90 6.74 -16.70
N LYS A 41 14.11 7.74 -17.10
CA LYS A 41 12.98 7.54 -18.01
C LYS A 41 13.36 6.88 -19.33
N LYS A 42 14.45 7.38 -19.97
CA LYS A 42 14.92 6.83 -21.24
C LYS A 42 15.44 5.40 -21.09
N LEU A 43 16.22 5.13 -20.05
CA LEU A 43 16.70 3.79 -19.71
C LEU A 43 15.56 2.83 -19.41
N PHE A 44 14.54 3.30 -18.68
CA PHE A 44 13.35 2.53 -18.39
C PHE A 44 12.59 2.17 -19.68
N SER A 45 12.32 3.15 -20.54
CA SER A 45 11.62 2.90 -21.82
C SER A 45 12.38 1.93 -22.73
N LEU A 46 13.71 1.96 -22.68
CA LEU A 46 14.56 1.03 -23.41
C LEU A 46 14.46 -0.38 -22.82
N ALA A 47 14.45 -0.51 -21.50
CA ALA A 47 14.26 -1.79 -20.82
C ALA A 47 12.89 -2.38 -21.10
N GLU A 48 11.82 -1.58 -21.15
CA GLU A 48 10.47 -2.02 -21.53
C GLU A 48 10.40 -2.48 -23.00
N LYS A 49 11.00 -1.73 -23.92
CA LYS A 49 11.11 -2.13 -25.35
C LYS A 49 11.99 -3.37 -25.52
N GLY A 50 12.97 -3.54 -24.63
CA GLY A 50 13.83 -4.72 -24.56
C GLY A 50 13.11 -5.98 -24.06
N SER A 51 12.21 -5.84 -23.10
CA SER A 51 11.28 -6.87 -22.67
C SER A 51 10.03 -6.83 -23.54
N SER A 52 10.13 -7.21 -24.83
CA SER A 52 8.92 -7.58 -25.55
C SER A 52 8.25 -8.64 -24.69
N ARG A 53 7.08 -8.34 -24.08
CA ARG A 53 6.23 -9.36 -23.50
C ARG A 53 6.08 -10.43 -24.57
N ALA A 54 6.81 -11.53 -24.40
CA ALA A 54 6.69 -12.65 -25.30
C ALA A 54 5.20 -13.03 -25.27
N LEU A 55 4.61 -13.18 -26.46
CA LEU A 55 3.32 -13.82 -26.57
C LEU A 55 3.45 -15.15 -25.82
N ILE A 56 2.70 -15.31 -24.75
CA ILE A 56 2.66 -16.55 -23.99
C ILE A 56 1.65 -17.44 -24.70
N ALA A 57 2.07 -18.62 -25.11
CA ALA A 57 1.17 -19.62 -25.66
C ALA A 57 0.15 -20.02 -24.59
N PHE A 58 -1.08 -20.29 -25.00
CA PHE A 58 -2.15 -20.68 -24.07
C PHE A 58 -1.77 -21.93 -23.23
N ASP A 59 -1.03 -22.86 -23.83
CA ASP A 59 -0.50 -24.05 -23.14
C ASP A 59 0.40 -23.69 -21.96
N ASP A 60 1.32 -22.73 -22.13
CA ASP A 60 2.18 -22.25 -21.05
C ASP A 60 1.38 -21.53 -19.95
N ALA A 61 0.39 -20.73 -20.34
CA ALA A 61 -0.50 -20.06 -19.38
C ALA A 61 -1.34 -21.09 -18.60
N MET A 62 -1.82 -22.15 -19.26
CA MET A 62 -2.58 -23.22 -18.63
C MET A 62 -1.72 -24.01 -17.63
N ARG A 63 -0.45 -24.31 -17.97
CA ARG A 63 0.50 -24.98 -17.04
C ARG A 63 0.69 -24.17 -15.77
N GLN A 64 0.90 -22.85 -15.90
CA GLN A 64 1.03 -21.94 -14.75
C GLN A 64 -0.24 -21.93 -13.88
N THR A 65 -1.41 -21.95 -14.53
CA THR A 65 -2.70 -22.01 -13.82
C THR A 65 -2.87 -23.31 -13.05
N ILE A 66 -2.51 -24.45 -13.66
CA ILE A 66 -2.56 -25.77 -12.99
C ILE A 66 -1.59 -25.82 -11.82
N GLU A 67 -0.38 -25.29 -11.97
CA GLU A 67 0.60 -25.22 -10.91
C GLU A 67 0.09 -24.35 -9.74
N MET A 68 -0.49 -23.19 -10.03
CA MET A 68 -1.11 -22.32 -9.04
C MET A 68 -2.26 -23.04 -8.29
N ALA A 69 -3.16 -23.68 -9.01
CA ALA A 69 -4.27 -24.40 -8.43
C ALA A 69 -3.81 -25.63 -7.60
N THR A 70 -2.77 -26.32 -8.04
CA THR A 70 -2.17 -27.44 -7.31
C THR A 70 -1.52 -26.98 -6.01
N ASN A 71 -0.83 -25.84 -6.02
CA ASN A 71 -0.24 -25.27 -4.81
C ASN A 71 -1.32 -24.80 -3.84
N ALA A 72 -2.38 -24.17 -4.34
CA ALA A 72 -3.54 -23.79 -3.54
C ALA A 72 -4.22 -25.00 -2.88
N PHE A 73 -4.41 -26.08 -3.64
CA PHE A 73 -5.02 -27.31 -3.16
C PHE A 73 -4.17 -28.01 -2.08
N LYS A 74 -2.83 -28.04 -2.26
CA LYS A 74 -1.92 -28.63 -1.28
C LYS A 74 -1.81 -27.86 0.04
N ASN A 75 -2.14 -26.57 0.02
CA ASN A 75 -2.13 -25.72 1.20
C ASN A 75 -3.39 -25.85 2.09
N GLU A 76 -4.17 -26.92 1.95
CA GLU A 76 -5.34 -27.28 2.78
C GLU A 76 -6.08 -26.08 3.43
N GLY A 77 -6.66 -25.21 2.61
CA GLY A 77 -7.33 -23.98 3.09
C GLY A 77 -6.37 -22.82 3.41
N GLY A 78 -5.10 -22.93 3.05
CA GLY A 78 -4.10 -21.87 3.20
C GLY A 78 -4.31 -20.74 2.20
N ILE A 79 -3.84 -19.57 2.60
CA ILE A 79 -3.88 -18.33 1.82
C ILE A 79 -2.95 -18.48 0.60
N VAL A 80 -3.47 -18.18 -0.60
CA VAL A 80 -2.70 -18.27 -1.87
C VAL A 80 -1.88 -17.00 -2.10
N GLY A 81 -2.42 -15.85 -1.72
CA GLY A 81 -1.76 -14.55 -1.80
C GLY A 81 -0.82 -14.27 -0.64
N VAL A 82 -0.33 -13.03 -0.57
CA VAL A 82 0.37 -12.53 0.62
C VAL A 82 -0.66 -12.35 1.74
N PRO A 83 -0.46 -12.95 2.93
CA PRO A 83 -1.42 -12.84 4.01
C PRO A 83 -1.50 -11.40 4.54
N THR A 84 -2.71 -10.94 4.84
CA THR A 84 -2.91 -9.68 5.55
C THR A 84 -2.69 -9.84 7.06
N GLY A 85 -2.78 -11.08 7.55
CA GLY A 85 -2.73 -11.43 8.97
C GLY A 85 -4.00 -11.07 9.73
N LEU A 86 -5.07 -10.77 8.99
CA LEU A 86 -6.43 -10.57 9.48
C LEU A 86 -7.29 -11.69 8.85
N ARG A 87 -7.65 -12.70 9.67
CA ARG A 87 -8.29 -13.94 9.19
C ARG A 87 -9.51 -13.68 8.34
N ASP A 88 -10.45 -12.87 8.86
CA ASP A 88 -11.72 -12.62 8.17
C ASP A 88 -11.53 -11.86 6.85
N LEU A 89 -10.45 -11.05 6.74
CA LEU A 89 -10.08 -10.37 5.51
C LEU A 89 -9.38 -11.34 4.54
N ASP A 90 -8.51 -12.19 5.05
CA ASP A 90 -7.81 -13.22 4.27
C ASP A 90 -8.78 -14.26 3.72
N ASP A 91 -9.78 -14.69 4.50
CA ASP A 91 -10.84 -15.59 4.04
C ASP A 91 -11.67 -14.99 2.91
N LYS A 92 -11.89 -13.67 2.97
CA LYS A 92 -12.67 -12.96 1.95
C LYS A 92 -11.89 -12.71 0.66
N LEU A 93 -10.57 -12.43 0.77
CA LEU A 93 -9.72 -12.08 -0.36
C LEU A 93 -8.92 -13.27 -0.92
N GLY A 94 -8.70 -14.33 -0.14
CA GLY A 94 -7.72 -15.38 -0.43
C GLY A 94 -6.27 -14.90 -0.24
N GLY A 95 -6.08 -13.83 0.56
CA GLY A 95 -4.84 -13.06 0.63
C GLY A 95 -4.68 -12.05 -0.50
N LEU A 96 -3.56 -11.32 -0.54
CA LEU A 96 -3.27 -10.33 -1.57
C LEU A 96 -2.58 -10.99 -2.76
N HIS A 97 -3.26 -11.04 -3.90
CA HIS A 97 -2.81 -11.80 -5.06
C HIS A 97 -1.71 -11.08 -5.85
N LYS A 98 -0.82 -11.86 -6.44
CA LYS A 98 0.24 -11.37 -7.34
C LYS A 98 -0.37 -10.60 -8.51
N SER A 99 0.32 -9.54 -8.92
CA SER A 99 -0.07 -8.65 -10.03
C SER A 99 -1.32 -7.81 -9.78
N ASP A 100 -1.91 -7.84 -8.57
CA ASP A 100 -3.05 -7.02 -8.23
C ASP A 100 -2.66 -5.64 -7.71
N LEU A 101 -3.45 -4.65 -8.11
CA LEU A 101 -3.49 -3.32 -7.50
C LEU A 101 -4.66 -3.26 -6.54
N ILE A 102 -4.35 -3.16 -5.25
CA ILE A 102 -5.31 -3.11 -4.15
C ILE A 102 -5.37 -1.68 -3.62
N ILE A 103 -6.54 -1.08 -3.63
CA ILE A 103 -6.77 0.27 -3.09
C ILE A 103 -7.39 0.16 -1.71
N ILE A 104 -6.76 0.81 -0.72
CA ILE A 104 -7.35 1.04 0.61
C ILE A 104 -7.68 2.52 0.71
N ALA A 105 -8.96 2.85 0.74
CA ALA A 105 -9.40 4.24 0.77
C ALA A 105 -10.23 4.56 2.02
N GLY A 106 -10.30 5.84 2.37
CA GLY A 106 -11.09 6.30 3.51
C GLY A 106 -10.83 7.78 3.80
N ARG A 107 -11.67 8.36 4.63
CA ARG A 107 -11.46 9.74 5.13
C ARG A 107 -10.27 9.78 6.09
N PRO A 108 -9.70 10.98 6.35
CA PRO A 108 -8.70 11.14 7.41
C PRO A 108 -9.19 10.58 8.76
N SER A 109 -8.28 10.03 9.56
CA SER A 109 -8.54 9.44 10.87
C SER A 109 -9.36 8.15 10.88
N MET A 110 -9.73 7.57 9.74
CA MET A 110 -10.41 6.27 9.66
C MET A 110 -9.47 5.08 9.94
N GLY A 111 -8.14 5.28 9.90
CA GLY A 111 -7.16 4.24 10.15
C GLY A 111 -6.57 3.58 8.90
N LYS A 112 -6.63 4.21 7.72
CA LYS A 112 -6.03 3.68 6.47
C LYS A 112 -4.58 3.28 6.63
N THR A 113 -3.74 4.24 7.07
CA THR A 113 -2.31 4.02 7.33
C THR A 113 -2.10 2.92 8.36
N SER A 114 -2.93 2.86 9.41
CA SER A 114 -2.88 1.81 10.43
C SER A 114 -3.14 0.44 9.84
N LEU A 115 -4.21 0.28 9.04
CA LEU A 115 -4.51 -0.99 8.37
C LEU A 115 -3.38 -1.41 7.44
N ALA A 116 -2.86 -0.49 6.62
CA ALA A 116 -1.76 -0.78 5.70
C ALA A 116 -0.46 -1.14 6.45
N THR A 117 -0.19 -0.48 7.58
CA THR A 117 0.96 -0.79 8.44
C THR A 117 0.81 -2.17 9.09
N ASN A 118 -0.40 -2.52 9.59
CA ASN A 118 -0.67 -3.84 10.15
C ASN A 118 -0.48 -4.93 9.09
N ILE A 119 -1.02 -4.74 7.88
CA ILE A 119 -0.85 -5.67 6.75
C ILE A 119 0.64 -5.82 6.41
N ALA A 120 1.37 -4.70 6.29
CA ALA A 120 2.80 -4.73 5.96
C ALA A 120 3.63 -5.46 7.02
N TYR A 121 3.35 -5.19 8.29
CA TYR A 121 3.99 -5.88 9.42
C TYR A 121 3.69 -7.38 9.41
N ASN A 122 2.41 -7.76 9.32
CA ASN A 122 1.99 -9.16 9.34
C ASN A 122 2.60 -9.94 8.16
N ALA A 123 2.61 -9.36 6.96
CA ALA A 123 3.23 -9.96 5.79
C ALA A 123 4.75 -10.12 5.97
N ALA A 124 5.45 -9.11 6.50
CA ALA A 124 6.88 -9.19 6.79
C ALA A 124 7.18 -10.23 7.87
N LYS A 125 6.35 -10.31 8.91
CA LYS A 125 6.45 -11.31 9.97
C LYS A 125 6.25 -12.73 9.44
N HIS A 126 5.28 -12.92 8.56
CA HIS A 126 5.06 -14.20 7.87
C HIS A 126 6.28 -14.62 7.04
N ILE A 127 6.93 -13.70 6.33
CA ILE A 127 8.17 -13.96 5.58
C ILE A 127 9.29 -14.40 6.55
N GLN A 128 9.46 -13.68 7.66
CA GLN A 128 10.46 -14.02 8.68
C GLN A 128 10.22 -15.41 9.27
N ASP A 129 8.97 -15.71 9.65
CA ASP A 129 8.60 -16.98 10.29
C ASP A 129 8.74 -18.18 9.34
N THR A 130 8.51 -17.98 8.05
CA THR A 130 8.69 -19.04 7.02
C THR A 130 10.13 -19.17 6.52
N GLY A 131 11.02 -18.26 6.90
CA GLY A 131 12.42 -18.25 6.45
C GLY A 131 12.57 -17.98 4.94
N LYS A 132 11.54 -17.44 4.31
CA LYS A 132 11.57 -17.10 2.88
C LYS A 132 12.50 -15.92 2.64
N LYS A 133 13.39 -16.01 1.65
CA LYS A 133 14.19 -14.85 1.23
C LYS A 133 13.32 -13.90 0.40
N SER A 134 12.64 -12.99 1.05
CA SER A 134 11.82 -11.95 0.44
C SER A 134 11.61 -10.78 1.41
N SER A 135 10.98 -9.72 0.98
CA SER A 135 10.76 -8.51 1.77
C SER A 135 9.48 -7.79 1.39
N ILE A 136 9.10 -6.82 2.21
CA ILE A 136 8.02 -5.86 1.95
C ILE A 136 8.65 -4.47 1.77
N LEU A 137 8.19 -3.71 0.80
CA LEU A 137 8.65 -2.34 0.55
C LEU A 137 7.51 -1.35 0.79
N PHE A 138 7.69 -0.45 1.75
CA PHE A 138 6.71 0.55 2.15
C PHE A 138 7.17 1.96 1.73
N PHE A 139 6.47 2.58 0.79
CA PHE A 139 6.66 3.98 0.44
C PHE A 139 5.79 4.85 1.34
N SER A 140 6.42 5.51 2.31
CA SER A 140 5.76 6.37 3.29
C SER A 140 5.91 7.83 2.88
N LEU A 141 4.95 8.35 2.12
CA LEU A 141 5.04 9.71 1.56
C LEU A 141 4.47 10.78 2.51
N GLU A 142 3.71 10.38 3.53
CA GLU A 142 3.12 11.27 4.53
C GLU A 142 3.88 11.25 5.85
N MET A 143 4.40 10.11 6.26
CA MET A 143 5.04 9.91 7.55
C MET A 143 6.53 9.62 7.38
N SER A 144 7.36 10.07 8.34
CA SER A 144 8.76 9.67 8.37
C SER A 144 8.91 8.18 8.74
N SER A 145 10.06 7.60 8.36
CA SER A 145 10.43 6.22 8.72
C SER A 145 10.42 6.01 10.25
N GLU A 146 10.86 7.01 11.01
CA GLU A 146 10.83 7.00 12.48
C GLU A 146 9.39 6.92 13.01
N GLN A 147 8.46 7.71 12.46
CA GLN A 147 7.05 7.69 12.87
C GLN A 147 6.39 6.34 12.55
N LEU A 148 6.68 5.77 11.38
CA LEU A 148 6.14 4.47 10.99
C LEU A 148 6.71 3.36 11.87
N SER A 149 8.01 3.36 12.14
CA SER A 149 8.66 2.40 13.04
C SER A 149 8.13 2.52 14.47
N THR A 150 7.97 3.75 14.99
CA THR A 150 7.36 3.99 16.30
C THR A 150 5.96 3.40 16.38
N ARG A 151 5.15 3.52 15.32
CA ARG A 151 3.80 2.93 15.26
C ARG A 151 3.86 1.40 15.35
N ILE A 152 4.75 0.74 14.59
CA ILE A 152 4.90 -0.72 14.62
C ILE A 152 5.36 -1.19 16.00
N ILE A 153 6.38 -0.56 16.58
CA ILE A 153 6.88 -0.94 17.91
C ILE A 153 5.81 -0.72 18.97
N SER A 154 5.12 0.42 18.92
CA SER A 154 4.01 0.79 19.80
C SER A 154 2.90 -0.27 19.81
N GLU A 155 2.52 -0.72 18.63
CA GLU A 155 1.52 -1.78 18.44
C GLU A 155 1.98 -3.11 19.05
N GLN A 156 3.21 -3.52 18.77
CA GLN A 156 3.74 -4.80 19.23
C GLN A 156 4.08 -4.81 20.73
N ALA A 157 4.63 -3.73 21.25
CA ALA A 157 4.91 -3.56 22.68
C ALA A 157 3.66 -3.28 23.54
N ARG A 158 2.50 -2.98 22.88
CA ARG A 158 1.26 -2.51 23.54
C ARG A 158 1.49 -1.28 24.40
N ILE A 159 2.19 -0.29 23.83
CA ILE A 159 2.48 0.98 24.46
C ILE A 159 1.97 2.10 23.53
N SER A 160 1.20 3.04 24.05
CA SER A 160 0.68 4.14 23.23
C SER A 160 1.80 4.95 22.60
N SER A 161 1.77 5.13 21.27
CA SER A 161 2.71 5.97 20.55
C SER A 161 2.73 7.43 21.04
N ASN A 162 1.60 7.91 21.56
CA ASN A 162 1.51 9.23 22.17
C ASN A 162 2.33 9.33 23.46
N TYR A 163 2.32 8.29 24.31
CA TYR A 163 3.11 8.26 25.54
C TYR A 163 4.61 8.12 25.22
N ILE A 164 4.97 7.30 24.24
CA ILE A 164 6.36 7.20 23.77
C ILE A 164 6.87 8.58 23.33
N ARG A 165 6.11 9.27 22.47
CA ARG A 165 6.50 10.58 21.94
C ARG A 165 6.57 11.67 23.01
N LYS A 166 5.78 11.58 24.08
CA LYS A 166 5.80 12.52 25.22
C LYS A 166 6.82 12.16 26.28
N GLY A 167 7.51 11.02 26.18
CA GLY A 167 8.38 10.50 27.22
C GLY A 167 7.63 10.11 28.51
N GLN A 168 6.33 9.79 28.41
CA GLN A 168 5.45 9.46 29.51
C GLN A 168 5.25 7.95 29.65
N ILE A 169 6.32 7.18 29.53
CA ILE A 169 6.34 5.72 29.69
C ILE A 169 7.04 5.35 30.98
N SER A 170 6.57 4.29 31.65
CA SER A 170 7.24 3.73 32.82
C SER A 170 8.52 2.97 32.41
N GLU A 171 9.38 2.69 33.40
CA GLU A 171 10.60 1.90 33.21
C GLU A 171 10.28 0.52 32.59
N ASP A 172 9.29 -0.20 33.14
CA ASP A 172 8.80 -1.47 32.60
C ASP A 172 8.31 -1.36 31.14
N GLN A 173 7.67 -0.26 30.80
CA GLN A 173 7.22 0.00 29.42
C GLN A 173 8.42 0.26 28.50
N PHE A 174 9.42 0.98 28.99
CA PHE A 174 10.63 1.26 28.24
C PHE A 174 11.42 -0.03 27.99
N ASP A 175 11.54 -0.91 28.96
CA ASP A 175 12.20 -2.22 28.81
C ASP A 175 11.46 -3.08 27.76
N ARG A 176 10.13 -3.15 27.82
CA ARG A 176 9.33 -3.84 26.79
C ARG A 176 9.49 -3.22 25.40
N PHE A 177 9.60 -1.89 25.32
CA PHE A 177 9.86 -1.21 24.07
C PHE A 177 11.21 -1.62 23.47
N LEU A 178 12.27 -1.67 24.30
CA LEU A 178 13.61 -2.09 23.88
C LEU A 178 13.64 -3.57 23.45
N GLU A 179 12.99 -4.45 24.20
CA GLU A 179 12.89 -5.87 23.87
C GLU A 179 12.16 -6.07 22.54
N THR A 180 11.01 -5.42 22.37
CA THR A 180 10.23 -5.46 21.14
C THR A 180 11.06 -4.94 19.96
N SER A 181 11.77 -3.83 20.13
CA SER A 181 12.60 -3.26 19.06
C SER A 181 13.71 -4.22 18.61
N LYS A 182 14.34 -4.96 19.54
CA LYS A 182 15.33 -5.99 19.21
C LYS A 182 14.72 -7.12 18.36
N ASN A 183 13.52 -7.57 18.73
CA ASN A 183 12.82 -8.65 18.01
C ASN A 183 12.39 -8.20 16.59
N LEU A 184 12.24 -6.91 16.35
CA LEU A 184 11.87 -6.33 15.06
C LEU A 184 13.07 -5.96 14.18
N THR A 185 14.29 -6.05 14.67
CA THR A 185 15.51 -5.64 13.93
C THR A 185 15.69 -6.42 12.63
N GLU A 186 15.30 -7.70 12.61
CA GLU A 186 15.46 -8.59 11.45
C GLU A 186 14.17 -8.68 10.58
N LEU A 187 13.18 -7.83 10.87
CA LEU A 187 11.95 -7.82 10.09
C LEU A 187 12.25 -7.38 8.63
N PRO A 188 11.90 -8.19 7.62
CA PRO A 188 12.18 -7.87 6.22
C PRO A 188 11.22 -6.82 5.66
N LEU A 189 11.23 -5.62 6.26
CA LEU A 189 10.41 -4.46 5.91
C LEU A 189 11.33 -3.27 5.61
N PHE A 190 11.34 -2.82 4.34
CA PHE A 190 12.06 -1.64 3.90
C PHE A 190 11.11 -0.45 3.82
N ILE A 191 11.55 0.70 4.31
CA ILE A 191 10.76 1.95 4.30
C ILE A 191 11.50 2.96 3.42
N ASP A 192 10.77 3.56 2.49
CA ASP A 192 11.22 4.66 1.66
C ASP A 192 10.34 5.89 1.94
N GLU A 193 10.94 6.95 2.43
CA GLU A 193 10.24 8.20 2.82
C GLU A 193 10.51 9.36 1.84
N THR A 194 10.97 9.03 0.63
CA THR A 194 11.23 10.06 -0.39
C THR A 194 9.94 10.79 -0.76
N PRO A 195 9.82 12.09 -0.51
CA PRO A 195 8.60 12.84 -0.81
C PRO A 195 8.38 12.92 -2.32
N ALA A 196 7.13 12.97 -2.73
CA ALA A 196 6.71 13.17 -4.13
C ALA A 196 7.43 12.25 -5.14
N ILE A 197 7.67 10.99 -4.74
CA ILE A 197 8.35 10.02 -5.61
C ILE A 197 7.58 9.80 -6.92
N SER A 198 8.29 9.71 -8.05
CA SER A 198 7.69 9.36 -9.33
C SER A 198 7.52 7.85 -9.49
N ILE A 199 6.59 7.42 -10.37
CA ILE A 199 6.39 6.00 -10.71
C ILE A 199 7.69 5.36 -11.24
N ALA A 200 8.47 6.09 -12.03
CA ALA A 200 9.73 5.59 -12.59
C ALA A 200 10.76 5.31 -11.49
N ALA A 201 10.96 6.25 -10.57
CA ALA A 201 11.88 6.09 -9.44
C ALA A 201 11.44 4.96 -8.51
N MET A 202 10.13 4.89 -8.18
CA MET A 202 9.55 3.79 -7.41
C MET A 202 9.82 2.43 -8.06
N GLY A 203 9.56 2.30 -9.36
CA GLY A 203 9.80 1.06 -10.12
C GLY A 203 11.26 0.65 -10.10
N THR A 204 12.19 1.60 -10.24
CA THR A 204 13.65 1.35 -10.19
C THR A 204 14.06 0.80 -8.82
N ARG A 205 13.58 1.41 -7.73
CA ARG A 205 13.85 0.94 -6.35
C ARG A 205 13.26 -0.43 -6.08
N ALA A 206 12.01 -0.65 -6.49
CA ALA A 206 11.33 -1.93 -6.33
C ALA A 206 12.04 -3.06 -7.06
N ARG A 207 12.52 -2.84 -8.31
CA ARG A 207 13.33 -3.81 -9.05
C ARG A 207 14.64 -4.12 -8.36
N ARG A 208 15.29 -3.09 -7.81
CA ARG A 208 16.54 -3.25 -7.07
C ARG A 208 16.35 -4.13 -5.83
N ILE A 209 15.35 -3.85 -4.99
CA ILE A 209 15.05 -4.64 -3.80
C ILE A 209 14.66 -6.08 -4.21
N LYS A 210 13.79 -6.24 -5.21
CA LYS A 210 13.39 -7.57 -5.70
C LYS A 210 14.59 -8.43 -6.13
N ARG A 211 15.60 -7.83 -6.76
CA ARG A 211 16.80 -8.54 -7.22
C ARG A 211 17.74 -8.90 -6.08
N LEU A 212 17.89 -8.05 -5.05
CA LEU A 212 18.86 -8.24 -3.98
C LEU A 212 18.28 -9.08 -2.84
N GLU A 213 17.08 -8.76 -2.39
CA GLU A 213 16.47 -9.31 -1.18
C GLU A 213 15.23 -10.19 -1.47
N GLY A 214 14.70 -10.12 -2.70
CA GLY A 214 13.35 -10.59 -2.98
C GLY A 214 12.31 -9.55 -2.58
N LEU A 215 11.12 -9.61 -3.18
CA LEU A 215 10.03 -8.66 -2.90
C LEU A 215 8.68 -9.36 -3.10
N ASP A 216 7.85 -9.35 -2.06
CA ASP A 216 6.54 -9.99 -2.07
C ASP A 216 5.38 -8.99 -2.12
N MET A 217 5.56 -7.75 -1.67
CA MET A 217 4.52 -6.72 -1.68
C MET A 217 5.12 -5.32 -1.65
N ILE A 218 4.41 -4.38 -2.28
CA ILE A 218 4.65 -2.94 -2.15
C ILE A 218 3.45 -2.29 -1.47
N VAL A 219 3.70 -1.36 -0.54
CA VAL A 219 2.70 -0.48 0.06
C VAL A 219 3.04 0.97 -0.27
N VAL A 220 2.03 1.78 -0.60
CA VAL A 220 2.18 3.22 -0.95
C VAL A 220 1.20 4.04 -0.12
N ASP A 221 1.70 4.89 0.77
CA ASP A 221 0.89 5.78 1.62
C ASP A 221 1.21 7.25 1.34
N TYR A 222 0.42 7.95 0.55
CA TYR A 222 -0.73 7.65 -0.28
C TYR A 222 -0.57 8.24 -1.69
N ILE A 223 -1.31 7.72 -2.68
CA ILE A 223 -1.12 8.01 -4.10
C ILE A 223 -1.19 9.49 -4.47
N GLN A 224 -1.99 10.29 -3.76
CA GLN A 224 -2.12 11.72 -4.03
C GLN A 224 -0.86 12.53 -3.65
N LEU A 225 0.11 11.96 -2.96
CA LEU A 225 1.41 12.59 -2.69
C LEU A 225 2.48 12.22 -3.71
N MET A 226 2.20 11.27 -4.61
CA MET A 226 3.10 10.92 -5.69
C MET A 226 3.15 12.01 -6.75
N ARG A 227 4.27 12.09 -7.48
CA ARG A 227 4.44 12.98 -8.63
C ARG A 227 4.12 12.24 -9.92
N GLY A 228 3.22 12.81 -10.71
CA GLY A 228 2.92 12.34 -12.08
C GLY A 228 4.01 12.74 -13.08
N ILE A 229 3.87 12.21 -14.30
CA ILE A 229 4.84 12.43 -15.40
C ILE A 229 4.56 13.75 -16.14
N THR A 230 3.37 14.32 -15.99
CA THR A 230 2.89 15.41 -16.83
C THR A 230 3.23 16.80 -16.28
N ASN A 231 3.55 17.72 -17.20
CA ASN A 231 3.62 19.14 -16.93
C ASN A 231 2.24 19.67 -16.49
N ASN A 232 2.22 20.66 -15.61
CA ASN A 232 1.07 21.32 -14.93
C ASN A 232 -0.20 21.65 -15.78
N LYS A 233 -0.27 21.24 -17.05
CA LYS A 233 -1.39 21.55 -17.96
C LYS A 233 -2.49 20.48 -18.00
N ASP A 234 -2.20 19.25 -17.57
CA ASP A 234 -3.09 18.11 -17.83
C ASP A 234 -4.12 17.80 -16.72
N GLY A 235 -4.13 18.55 -15.66
CA GLY A 235 -5.09 18.42 -14.57
C GLY A 235 -4.83 17.21 -13.64
N ARG A 236 -5.26 17.33 -12.40
CA ARG A 236 -5.02 16.34 -11.32
C ARG A 236 -5.56 14.95 -11.62
N VAL A 237 -6.68 14.87 -12.33
CA VAL A 237 -7.33 13.60 -12.71
C VAL A 237 -6.43 12.76 -13.61
N GLN A 238 -5.78 13.37 -14.60
CA GLN A 238 -4.86 12.66 -15.50
C GLN A 238 -3.59 12.22 -14.77
N GLU A 239 -3.07 13.04 -13.88
CA GLU A 239 -1.92 12.71 -13.06
C GLU A 239 -2.17 11.45 -12.21
N ILE A 240 -3.29 11.40 -11.50
CA ILE A 240 -3.69 10.23 -10.70
C ILE A 240 -3.91 8.99 -11.61
N SER A 241 -4.49 9.18 -12.79
CA SER A 241 -4.66 8.10 -13.76
C SER A 241 -3.33 7.48 -14.20
N GLN A 242 -2.34 8.31 -14.49
CA GLN A 242 -0.99 7.81 -14.83
C GLN A 242 -0.32 7.09 -13.66
N ILE A 243 -0.51 7.60 -12.44
CA ILE A 243 0.01 6.96 -11.23
C ILE A 243 -0.61 5.57 -11.06
N THR A 244 -1.95 5.44 -11.14
CA THR A 244 -2.62 4.14 -10.94
C THR A 244 -2.27 3.13 -12.03
N GLN A 245 -2.19 3.56 -13.30
CA GLN A 245 -1.73 2.72 -14.40
C GLN A 245 -0.28 2.28 -14.20
N GLY A 246 0.58 3.18 -13.75
CA GLY A 246 1.97 2.88 -13.43
C GLY A 246 2.11 1.87 -12.27
N LEU A 247 1.33 2.04 -11.18
CA LEU A 247 1.30 1.10 -10.06
C LEU A 247 0.83 -0.29 -10.52
N LYS A 248 -0.23 -0.34 -11.35
CA LYS A 248 -0.71 -1.61 -11.94
C LYS A 248 0.34 -2.26 -12.86
N ALA A 249 1.07 -1.45 -13.61
CA ALA A 249 2.15 -1.94 -14.46
C ALA A 249 3.29 -2.55 -13.62
N ILE A 250 3.71 -1.89 -12.53
CA ILE A 250 4.70 -2.40 -11.57
C ILE A 250 4.22 -3.71 -10.92
N ALA A 251 2.96 -3.78 -10.46
CA ALA A 251 2.39 -4.99 -9.89
C ALA A 251 2.49 -6.19 -10.86
N LYS A 252 2.14 -5.98 -12.13
CA LYS A 252 2.23 -7.00 -13.19
C LYS A 252 3.66 -7.36 -13.56
N GLU A 253 4.53 -6.36 -13.69
CA GLU A 253 5.93 -6.56 -14.06
C GLU A 253 6.67 -7.37 -13.00
N LEU A 254 6.49 -6.98 -11.74
CA LEU A 254 7.16 -7.62 -10.63
C LEU A 254 6.41 -8.87 -10.12
N ALA A 255 5.22 -9.19 -10.65
CA ALA A 255 4.36 -10.28 -10.20
C ALA A 255 4.17 -10.30 -8.66
N ILE A 256 3.82 -9.13 -8.10
CA ILE A 256 3.55 -8.93 -6.67
C ILE A 256 2.29 -8.07 -6.47
N PRO A 257 1.58 -8.16 -5.35
CA PRO A 257 0.54 -7.20 -4.99
C PRO A 257 1.14 -5.81 -4.70
N VAL A 258 0.40 -4.78 -5.13
CA VAL A 258 0.66 -3.39 -4.75
C VAL A 258 -0.55 -2.87 -3.99
N VAL A 259 -0.35 -2.54 -2.72
CA VAL A 259 -1.35 -1.92 -1.85
C VAL A 259 -1.14 -0.42 -1.88
N ALA A 260 -2.10 0.33 -2.39
CA ALA A 260 -2.01 1.78 -2.51
C ALA A 260 -3.14 2.46 -1.72
N LEU A 261 -2.76 3.41 -0.86
CA LEU A 261 -3.73 4.16 -0.08
C LEU A 261 -4.26 5.34 -0.89
N SER A 262 -5.54 5.64 -0.69
CA SER A 262 -6.20 6.78 -1.33
C SER A 262 -7.07 7.56 -0.34
N GLN A 263 -7.04 8.87 -0.46
CA GLN A 263 -7.93 9.73 0.31
C GLN A 263 -9.24 9.92 -0.44
N LEU A 264 -10.37 9.86 0.28
CA LEU A 264 -11.69 10.07 -0.28
C LEU A 264 -12.08 11.55 -0.34
N SER A 265 -12.96 11.86 -1.29
CA SER A 265 -13.61 13.17 -1.40
C SER A 265 -14.34 13.55 -0.09
N ARG A 266 -14.41 14.86 0.20
CA ARG A 266 -15.17 15.38 1.35
C ARG A 266 -16.68 15.19 1.21
N GLN A 267 -17.18 14.85 0.04
CA GLN A 267 -18.62 14.61 -0.20
C GLN A 267 -19.20 13.46 0.61
N VAL A 268 -18.36 12.49 1.00
CA VAL A 268 -18.75 11.41 1.94
C VAL A 268 -19.35 11.98 3.24
N GLU A 269 -18.81 13.11 3.73
CA GLU A 269 -19.25 13.75 4.97
C GLU A 269 -20.60 14.48 4.87
N GLN A 270 -21.11 14.64 3.64
CA GLN A 270 -22.42 15.27 3.40
C GLN A 270 -23.58 14.27 3.42
N ARG A 271 -23.28 12.97 3.43
CA ARG A 271 -24.29 11.91 3.53
C ARG A 271 -24.60 11.58 4.99
N ASP A 272 -25.83 11.19 5.26
CA ASP A 272 -26.31 10.88 6.60
C ASP A 272 -25.59 9.67 7.22
N ASP A 273 -25.31 8.66 6.41
CA ASP A 273 -24.64 7.42 6.83
C ASP A 273 -23.10 7.49 6.80
N HIS A 274 -22.55 8.52 6.15
CA HIS A 274 -21.09 8.70 5.95
C HIS A 274 -20.35 7.47 5.37
N LYS A 275 -21.08 6.49 4.81
CA LYS A 275 -20.49 5.28 4.24
C LYS A 275 -19.85 5.57 2.88
N PRO A 276 -18.59 5.18 2.68
CA PRO A 276 -17.91 5.37 1.40
C PRO A 276 -18.52 4.54 0.27
N LEU A 277 -18.52 5.12 -0.93
CA LEU A 277 -18.91 4.49 -2.20
C LEU A 277 -17.77 4.64 -3.21
N LEU A 278 -17.78 3.83 -4.28
CA LEU A 278 -16.78 3.92 -5.36
C LEU A 278 -16.72 5.31 -6.00
N SER A 279 -17.86 6.00 -6.11
CA SER A 279 -17.95 7.39 -6.60
C SER A 279 -17.18 8.40 -5.76
N ASP A 280 -16.83 8.09 -4.52
CA ASP A 280 -16.07 8.97 -3.62
C ASP A 280 -14.57 8.96 -3.89
N LEU A 281 -14.09 8.04 -4.71
CA LEU A 281 -12.72 8.03 -5.28
C LEU A 281 -12.52 9.13 -6.35
N ARG A 282 -13.19 10.23 -6.22
CA ARG A 282 -13.65 11.20 -7.19
C ARG A 282 -12.62 11.92 -8.06
N GLU A 283 -11.36 11.96 -7.72
CA GLU A 283 -10.36 12.62 -8.56
C GLU A 283 -9.85 11.71 -9.69
N SER A 284 -10.40 10.49 -9.78
CA SER A 284 -10.06 9.58 -10.86
C SER A 284 -11.01 8.37 -10.92
N GLY A 285 -11.95 8.37 -11.84
CA GLY A 285 -12.59 7.12 -12.28
C GLY A 285 -11.57 6.04 -12.68
N SER A 286 -10.33 6.44 -12.92
CA SER A 286 -9.20 5.54 -13.19
C SER A 286 -8.75 4.74 -11.98
N ILE A 287 -8.82 5.25 -10.74
CA ILE A 287 -8.49 4.44 -9.55
C ILE A 287 -9.39 3.19 -9.51
N GLU A 288 -10.70 3.42 -9.72
CA GLU A 288 -11.63 2.31 -9.79
C GLU A 288 -11.34 1.40 -10.97
N GLN A 289 -11.11 1.92 -12.17
CA GLN A 289 -10.92 1.12 -13.39
C GLN A 289 -9.64 0.27 -13.33
N ASP A 290 -8.52 0.84 -12.88
CA ASP A 290 -7.21 0.21 -12.89
C ASP A 290 -7.01 -0.79 -11.75
N SER A 291 -7.71 -0.61 -10.61
CA SER A 291 -7.61 -1.49 -9.44
C SER A 291 -8.30 -2.84 -9.66
N ASP A 292 -7.79 -3.87 -9.01
CA ASP A 292 -8.41 -5.19 -8.94
C ASP A 292 -9.30 -5.33 -7.70
N VAL A 293 -8.88 -4.71 -6.59
CA VAL A 293 -9.62 -4.66 -5.33
C VAL A 293 -9.71 -3.22 -4.84
N VAL A 294 -10.88 -2.82 -4.38
CA VAL A 294 -11.11 -1.55 -3.67
C VAL A 294 -11.75 -1.84 -2.33
N MET A 295 -11.10 -1.40 -1.29
CA MET A 295 -11.54 -1.52 0.10
C MET A 295 -11.66 -0.14 0.73
N PHE A 296 -12.74 0.10 1.47
CA PHE A 296 -12.91 1.31 2.26
C PHE A 296 -12.81 1.00 3.74
N VAL A 297 -12.07 1.82 4.46
CA VAL A 297 -12.05 1.79 5.92
C VAL A 297 -13.10 2.74 6.44
N TYR A 298 -14.06 2.21 7.19
CA TYR A 298 -15.16 2.96 7.79
C TYR A 298 -15.28 2.64 9.28
N ARG A 299 -15.44 3.67 10.11
CA ARG A 299 -15.62 3.55 11.56
C ARG A 299 -16.83 4.38 11.97
N GLU A 300 -17.95 3.71 12.28
CA GLU A 300 -19.18 4.37 12.75
C GLU A 300 -18.93 5.11 14.07
N GLY A 301 -18.20 4.46 15.00
CA GLY A 301 -17.83 5.04 16.29
C GLY A 301 -17.10 6.37 16.17
N TYR A 302 -16.29 6.60 15.14
CA TYR A 302 -15.62 7.87 14.91
C TYR A 302 -16.62 9.02 14.65
N TYR A 303 -17.65 8.78 13.84
CA TYR A 303 -18.67 9.78 13.55
C TYR A 303 -19.62 9.97 14.72
N LEU A 304 -19.96 8.88 15.40
CA LEU A 304 -20.80 8.90 16.60
C LEU A 304 -20.13 9.68 17.74
N GLY A 305 -18.82 9.49 17.98
CA GLY A 305 -18.06 10.20 19.00
C GLY A 305 -18.01 11.72 18.79
N ARG A 306 -18.19 12.20 17.53
CA ARG A 306 -18.28 13.63 17.22
C ARG A 306 -19.64 14.25 17.47
N LYS A 307 -20.66 13.45 17.75
CA LYS A 307 -22.05 13.85 17.97
C LYS A 307 -22.51 13.56 19.40
N GLU A 308 -21.58 13.59 20.37
CA GLU A 308 -21.91 13.36 21.80
C GLU A 308 -22.95 14.36 22.27
N PRO A 309 -24.12 13.89 22.76
CA PRO A 309 -25.15 14.76 23.31
C PRO A 309 -24.73 15.31 24.71
N GLN A 310 -25.52 16.26 25.22
CA GLN A 310 -25.29 16.81 26.53
C GLN A 310 -25.43 15.70 27.59
N GLN A 311 -24.46 15.66 28.52
CA GLN A 311 -24.45 14.67 29.60
C GLN A 311 -25.73 14.75 30.48
N ALA A 312 -26.10 13.61 31.04
CA ALA A 312 -27.29 13.42 31.89
C ALA A 312 -28.64 13.60 31.18
N THR A 313 -28.69 13.40 29.85
CA THR A 313 -29.93 13.32 29.05
C THR A 313 -30.23 11.89 28.65
N VAL A 314 -31.46 11.60 28.18
CA VAL A 314 -31.85 10.31 27.64
C VAL A 314 -31.07 10.02 26.36
N GLU A 315 -30.90 11.03 25.52
CA GLU A 315 -30.14 10.96 24.27
C GLU A 315 -28.67 10.58 24.52
N HIS A 316 -28.07 11.08 25.64
CA HIS A 316 -26.71 10.69 26.01
C HIS A 316 -26.63 9.22 26.42
N ALA A 317 -27.64 8.69 27.14
CA ALA A 317 -27.67 7.28 27.50
C ALA A 317 -27.80 6.36 26.27
N GLU A 318 -28.66 6.72 25.32
CA GLU A 318 -28.79 6.01 24.03
C GLU A 318 -27.50 6.10 23.21
N TRP A 319 -26.89 7.27 23.11
CA TRP A 319 -25.61 7.47 22.46
C TRP A 319 -24.51 6.61 23.09
N GLN A 320 -24.45 6.56 24.42
CA GLN A 320 -23.46 5.77 25.15
C GLN A 320 -23.65 4.27 24.93
N ALA A 321 -24.89 3.79 24.91
CA ALA A 321 -25.21 2.40 24.59
C ALA A 321 -24.71 2.04 23.17
N LYS A 322 -25.02 2.89 22.19
CA LYS A 322 -24.58 2.69 20.82
C LYS A 322 -23.04 2.81 20.69
N MET A 323 -22.41 3.74 21.39
CA MET A 323 -20.96 3.89 21.40
C MET A 323 -20.26 2.67 21.98
N ASN A 324 -20.81 2.06 23.03
CA ASN A 324 -20.28 0.80 23.58
C ASN A 324 -20.36 -0.35 22.59
N GLU A 325 -21.38 -0.38 21.71
CA GLU A 325 -21.55 -1.40 20.70
C GLU A 325 -20.58 -1.23 19.52
N VAL A 326 -20.47 -0.01 18.97
CA VAL A 326 -19.77 0.24 17.70
C VAL A 326 -18.45 0.99 17.83
N GLY A 327 -18.14 1.57 18.99
CA GLY A 327 -17.01 2.48 19.18
C GLY A 327 -15.65 1.85 18.85
N HIS A 328 -15.51 0.58 19.13
CA HIS A 328 -14.30 -0.21 18.91
C HIS A 328 -14.31 -0.95 17.55
N LEU A 329 -15.39 -0.87 16.78
CA LEU A 329 -15.51 -1.58 15.50
C LEU A 329 -15.06 -0.73 14.32
N ALA A 330 -14.45 -1.42 13.37
CA ALA A 330 -14.11 -0.90 12.06
C ALA A 330 -14.63 -1.83 10.97
N GLN A 331 -15.23 -1.28 9.94
CA GLN A 331 -15.70 -2.02 8.78
C GLN A 331 -14.76 -1.83 7.60
N ILE A 332 -14.33 -2.92 7.00
CA ILE A 332 -13.61 -2.93 5.74
C ILE A 332 -14.62 -3.28 4.66
N LEU A 333 -15.05 -2.26 3.91
CA LEU A 333 -16.05 -2.41 2.87
C LEU A 333 -15.35 -2.76 1.56
N ILE A 334 -15.41 -4.00 1.12
CA ILE A 334 -14.88 -4.46 -0.17
C ILE A 334 -15.93 -4.14 -1.23
N GLN A 335 -15.73 -3.04 -1.94
CA GLN A 335 -16.70 -2.53 -2.92
C GLN A 335 -16.35 -2.93 -4.36
N LYS A 336 -15.13 -3.39 -4.58
CA LYS A 336 -14.69 -3.99 -5.85
C LYS A 336 -13.73 -5.15 -5.56
N GLN A 337 -13.95 -6.26 -6.24
CA GLN A 337 -13.05 -7.40 -6.26
C GLN A 337 -13.22 -8.12 -7.61
N ARG A 338 -12.16 -8.15 -8.44
CA ARG A 338 -12.26 -8.76 -9.78
C ARG A 338 -12.40 -10.28 -9.75
N HIS A 339 -11.82 -10.91 -8.73
CA HIS A 339 -11.71 -12.37 -8.65
C HIS A 339 -12.47 -12.98 -7.50
N GLY A 340 -13.34 -12.21 -6.85
CA GLY A 340 -14.13 -12.67 -5.70
C GLY A 340 -15.35 -11.80 -5.41
N PRO A 341 -16.11 -12.15 -4.38
CA PRO A 341 -17.33 -11.44 -4.00
C PRO A 341 -17.00 -10.15 -3.24
N ILE A 342 -17.75 -9.11 -3.50
CA ILE A 342 -17.78 -7.90 -2.65
C ILE A 342 -18.42 -8.21 -1.30
N GLY A 343 -18.24 -7.34 -0.32
CA GLY A 343 -18.84 -7.49 1.00
C GLY A 343 -18.21 -6.65 2.07
N THR A 344 -18.53 -6.93 3.32
CA THR A 344 -18.00 -6.21 4.48
C THR A 344 -17.31 -7.19 5.41
N VAL A 345 -16.14 -6.82 5.88
CA VAL A 345 -15.43 -7.49 6.97
C VAL A 345 -15.45 -6.55 8.17
N THR A 346 -15.87 -7.03 9.32
CA THR A 346 -15.88 -6.26 10.57
C THR A 346 -14.67 -6.67 11.40
N LEU A 347 -13.89 -5.68 11.80
CA LEU A 347 -12.69 -5.84 12.62
C LEU A 347 -12.84 -5.01 13.89
N GLU A 348 -12.07 -5.35 14.93
CA GLU A 348 -11.87 -4.46 16.06
C GLU A 348 -10.72 -3.48 15.77
N PHE A 349 -10.85 -2.25 16.24
CA PHE A 349 -9.82 -1.23 16.15
C PHE A 349 -9.45 -0.73 17.55
N GLU A 350 -8.26 -1.13 17.99
CA GLU A 350 -7.66 -0.66 19.24
C GLU A 350 -7.03 0.72 19.01
N GLU A 351 -7.77 1.78 19.26
CA GLU A 351 -7.35 3.15 18.93
C GLU A 351 -6.05 3.56 19.64
N GLN A 352 -5.86 3.11 20.88
CA GLN A 352 -4.66 3.40 21.68
C GLN A 352 -3.37 2.89 21.02
N PHE A 353 -3.44 1.77 20.28
CA PHE A 353 -2.31 1.14 19.62
C PHE A 353 -2.39 1.25 18.09
N THR A 354 -3.45 1.88 17.57
CA THR A 354 -3.74 1.99 16.14
C THR A 354 -3.73 0.62 15.42
N LYS A 355 -4.24 -0.42 16.12
CA LYS A 355 -4.19 -1.81 15.71
C LYS A 355 -5.56 -2.31 15.27
N PHE A 356 -5.60 -2.95 14.10
CA PHE A 356 -6.74 -3.77 13.68
C PHE A 356 -6.52 -5.22 14.10
N LYS A 357 -7.57 -5.88 14.53
CA LYS A 357 -7.59 -7.31 14.84
C LYS A 357 -8.94 -7.91 14.48
N ASP A 358 -8.96 -9.23 14.30
CA ASP A 358 -10.22 -9.96 14.08
C ASP A 358 -11.14 -9.84 15.29
N THR A 359 -12.45 -9.79 15.03
CA THR A 359 -13.47 -9.84 16.10
C THR A 359 -13.48 -11.23 16.74
N GLN A 360 -13.73 -11.29 18.05
CA GLN A 360 -13.83 -12.57 18.77
C GLN A 360 -15.17 -13.32 18.48
N LEU A 361 -15.97 -12.80 17.57
CA LEU A 361 -17.34 -13.27 17.28
C LEU A 361 -17.40 -14.21 16.07
N SER A 362 -16.47 -15.13 15.95
CA SER A 362 -16.61 -16.20 14.94
C SER A 362 -16.11 -17.52 15.47
#